data_c622d75d99eb758ca6b4604cbdfc953a
#
_entry.id   c622d75d99eb758ca6b4604cbdfc953a
#
_cell.length_a   1.000
_cell.length_b   1.000
_cell.length_c   1.000
_cell.angle_alpha   90.00
_cell.angle_beta   90.00
_cell.angle_gamma   90.00
#
_symmetry.space_group_name_H-M   'P 1'
#
loop_
_entity.id
_entity.type
_entity.pdbx_description
1 polymer ?
#
loop_
_entity_poly.entity_id
_entity_poly.type
_entity_poly.pdbx_seq_one_letter_code
_entity_poly.pdbx_strand_id
1 'polypeptide(L)'
;MASLSCLVLLSFIFSNFAHSLAGYYTSKLLAYNVPKKPMNVIDSCWRTKSDWAVNRKALANCVVGYGKATLGGKYGAIYVVTSPYDDPVNPKPGTLRYGVIQSVPLWIVFARDMVIKLKNELIVNSFKTIDGRGAKVEIAYGPCITIQGVTNVIIHGISIHDCKPGMAGQVRSSPTHAGMRGGSDGDAISVFASSNIWIDHCYLARAKDGLIDVIHASTGVTISNNYFTQHDKVMLLGHNDKFIADKVMKITLVFNHFGEGLIERMPRVRIGYAHVANNKYDEWKMYAIGGSANPTIFSEGNYFVAR
;
A
#
# COMPACT_ATOMS: atom_id res chain seq x y z
N MET A 1 -29.11 47.00 -51.29
CA MET A 1 -29.64 46.00 -50.34
C MET A 1 -28.62 44.96 -49.83
N ALA A 2 -27.34 45.29 -49.84
CA ALA A 2 -26.30 44.36 -49.42
C ALA A 2 -25.64 44.72 -48.06
N SER A 3 -26.09 45.77 -47.41
CA SER A 3 -25.42 46.24 -46.16
C SER A 3 -26.04 45.75 -44.88
N LEU A 4 -27.29 45.29 -44.89
CA LEU A 4 -27.98 44.86 -43.66
C LEU A 4 -27.66 43.42 -43.26
N SER A 5 -27.39 42.53 -44.23
CA SER A 5 -27.05 41.12 -43.96
C SER A 5 -25.64 40.97 -43.36
N CYS A 6 -24.70 41.84 -43.68
CA CYS A 6 -23.33 41.78 -43.16
C CYS A 6 -23.24 42.22 -41.69
N LEU A 7 -24.06 43.18 -41.28
CA LEU A 7 -24.12 43.67 -39.91
C LEU A 7 -24.75 42.63 -38.93
N VAL A 8 -25.76 41.90 -39.39
CA VAL A 8 -26.39 40.83 -38.59
C VAL A 8 -25.46 39.63 -38.40
N LEU A 9 -24.69 39.25 -39.44
CA LEU A 9 -23.69 38.17 -39.31
C LEU A 9 -22.54 38.54 -38.35
N LEU A 10 -22.06 39.80 -38.40
CA LEU A 10 -21.00 40.25 -37.51
C LEU A 10 -21.49 40.28 -36.04
N SER A 11 -22.72 40.68 -35.78
CA SER A 11 -23.26 40.68 -34.41
C SER A 11 -23.44 39.27 -33.86
N PHE A 12 -23.81 38.28 -34.67
CA PHE A 12 -23.91 36.89 -34.27
C PHE A 12 -22.53 36.25 -33.97
N ILE A 13 -21.51 36.59 -34.74
CA ILE A 13 -20.15 36.10 -34.53
C ILE A 13 -19.56 36.68 -33.24
N PHE A 14 -19.72 37.96 -32.99
CA PHE A 14 -19.26 38.62 -31.75
C PHE A 14 -20.01 38.13 -30.51
N SER A 15 -21.33 37.89 -30.62
CA SER A 15 -22.13 37.34 -29.51
C SER A 15 -21.69 35.91 -29.13
N ASN A 16 -21.48 35.05 -30.11
CA ASN A 16 -21.03 33.68 -29.86
C ASN A 16 -19.58 33.63 -29.32
N PHE A 17 -18.70 34.54 -29.77
CA PHE A 17 -17.33 34.63 -29.25
C PHE A 17 -17.31 35.14 -27.80
N ALA A 18 -18.17 36.12 -27.48
CA ALA A 18 -18.27 36.63 -26.10
C ALA A 18 -18.84 35.57 -25.13
N HIS A 19 -19.83 34.76 -25.54
CA HIS A 19 -20.37 33.65 -24.74
C HIS A 19 -19.35 32.53 -24.55
N SER A 20 -18.57 32.18 -25.58
CA SER A 20 -17.49 31.20 -25.50
C SER A 20 -16.37 31.65 -24.58
N LEU A 21 -15.94 32.91 -24.66
CA LEU A 21 -14.95 33.48 -23.75
C LEU A 21 -15.46 33.59 -22.33
N ALA A 22 -16.69 34.02 -22.09
CA ALA A 22 -17.28 34.07 -20.75
C ALA A 22 -17.40 32.67 -20.14
N GLY A 23 -17.81 31.67 -20.91
CA GLY A 23 -17.84 30.26 -20.46
C GLY A 23 -16.45 29.70 -20.11
N TYR A 24 -15.43 30.05 -20.90
CA TYR A 24 -14.05 29.68 -20.67
C TYR A 24 -13.46 30.32 -19.41
N TYR A 25 -13.71 31.62 -19.20
CA TYR A 25 -13.25 32.33 -18.00
C TYR A 25 -14.01 31.91 -16.75
N THR A 26 -15.31 31.63 -16.81
CA THR A 26 -16.07 31.14 -15.66
C THR A 26 -15.68 29.72 -15.29
N SER A 27 -15.42 28.83 -16.24
CA SER A 27 -14.92 27.49 -15.97
C SER A 27 -13.49 27.52 -15.37
N LYS A 28 -12.63 28.42 -15.85
CA LYS A 28 -11.27 28.58 -15.31
C LYS A 28 -11.27 29.21 -13.91
N LEU A 29 -12.16 30.20 -13.64
CA LEU A 29 -12.34 30.79 -12.32
C LEU A 29 -12.95 29.80 -11.31
N LEU A 30 -13.91 28.96 -11.74
CA LEU A 30 -14.49 27.91 -10.91
C LEU A 30 -13.46 26.82 -10.60
N ALA A 31 -12.59 26.46 -11.55
CA ALA A 31 -11.49 25.53 -11.31
C ALA A 31 -10.42 26.09 -10.35
N TYR A 32 -10.28 27.43 -10.30
CA TYR A 32 -9.30 28.09 -9.41
C TYR A 32 -9.80 28.22 -7.96
N ASN A 33 -11.12 28.18 -7.74
CA ASN A 33 -11.76 28.37 -6.43
C ASN A 33 -12.27 27.07 -5.79
N VAL A 34 -12.05 25.90 -6.38
CA VAL A 34 -12.30 24.64 -5.68
C VAL A 34 -11.21 24.49 -4.63
N PRO A 35 -11.54 24.52 -3.33
CA PRO A 35 -10.55 24.30 -2.28
C PRO A 35 -9.86 22.97 -2.56
N LYS A 36 -8.57 23.01 -2.83
CA LYS A 36 -7.79 21.75 -2.92
C LYS A 36 -7.98 21.04 -1.61
N LYS A 37 -8.61 19.85 -1.64
CA LYS A 37 -8.76 19.02 -0.45
C LYS A 37 -7.38 18.88 0.19
N PRO A 38 -7.21 19.23 1.47
CA PRO A 38 -5.91 19.12 2.11
C PRO A 38 -5.41 17.68 2.02
N MET A 39 -4.20 17.51 1.52
CA MET A 39 -3.53 16.21 1.46
C MET A 39 -2.62 16.06 2.68
N ASN A 40 -2.50 14.84 3.19
CA ASN A 40 -1.50 14.54 4.19
C ASN A 40 -0.07 14.70 3.62
N VAL A 41 0.93 14.68 4.50
CA VAL A 41 2.32 14.96 4.13
C VAL A 41 2.91 13.93 3.15
N ILE A 42 2.46 12.67 3.17
CA ILE A 42 2.88 11.63 2.24
C ILE A 42 2.30 11.92 0.85
N ASP A 43 1.00 12.14 0.76
CA ASP A 43 0.32 12.49 -0.49
C ASP A 43 0.88 13.79 -1.10
N SER A 44 1.08 14.80 -0.29
CA SER A 44 1.66 16.07 -0.74
C SER A 44 3.08 15.90 -1.29
N CYS A 45 3.85 14.95 -0.78
CA CYS A 45 5.23 14.70 -1.20
C CYS A 45 5.33 14.18 -2.64
N TRP A 46 4.44 13.30 -3.07
CA TRP A 46 4.56 12.67 -4.40
C TRP A 46 3.42 13.00 -5.38
N ARG A 47 2.15 13.14 -4.92
CA ARG A 47 1.00 13.38 -5.82
C ARG A 47 1.00 14.75 -6.45
N THR A 48 1.66 15.72 -5.84
CA THR A 48 1.81 17.06 -6.40
C THR A 48 2.85 17.13 -7.53
N LYS A 49 3.62 16.07 -7.74
CA LYS A 49 4.68 16.01 -8.76
C LYS A 49 4.09 15.52 -10.08
N SER A 50 4.06 16.39 -11.09
CA SER A 50 3.58 16.03 -12.44
C SER A 50 4.46 14.97 -13.13
N ASP A 51 5.72 14.86 -12.73
CA ASP A 51 6.72 13.92 -13.26
C ASP A 51 6.79 12.59 -12.50
N TRP A 52 5.86 12.30 -11.60
CA TRP A 52 5.93 11.10 -10.73
C TRP A 52 6.10 9.80 -11.53
N ALA A 53 5.55 9.71 -12.74
CA ALA A 53 5.62 8.50 -13.57
C ALA A 53 7.03 8.25 -14.13
N VAL A 54 7.79 9.31 -14.37
CA VAL A 54 9.19 9.25 -14.83
C VAL A 54 10.12 9.14 -13.63
N ASN A 55 9.84 9.92 -12.57
CA ASN A 55 10.63 9.97 -11.35
C ASN A 55 10.04 9.10 -10.22
N ARG A 56 9.61 7.86 -10.55
CA ARG A 56 8.90 6.95 -9.63
C ARG A 56 9.62 6.73 -8.31
N LYS A 57 10.95 6.61 -8.34
CA LYS A 57 11.78 6.28 -7.17
C LYS A 57 11.83 7.39 -6.13
N ALA A 58 11.42 8.62 -6.49
CA ALA A 58 11.27 9.72 -5.54
C ALA A 58 10.23 9.43 -4.44
N LEU A 59 9.29 8.52 -4.67
CA LEU A 59 8.34 8.06 -3.67
C LEU A 59 9.02 7.61 -2.37
N ALA A 60 10.17 6.95 -2.46
CA ALA A 60 10.90 6.48 -1.27
C ALA A 60 11.36 7.61 -0.32
N ASN A 61 11.31 8.88 -0.75
CA ASN A 61 11.61 10.03 0.11
C ASN A 61 10.39 10.52 0.91
N CYS A 62 9.22 9.98 0.64
CA CYS A 62 7.94 10.45 1.21
C CYS A 62 7.52 9.70 2.47
N VAL A 63 8.22 8.65 2.85
CA VAL A 63 7.90 7.87 4.03
C VAL A 63 8.13 8.67 5.32
N VAL A 64 7.22 8.52 6.26
CA VAL A 64 7.27 9.16 7.58
C VAL A 64 7.25 8.12 8.70
N GLY A 65 7.35 8.55 9.94
CA GLY A 65 7.28 7.68 11.10
C GLY A 65 8.50 6.78 11.27
N TYR A 66 8.33 5.65 11.94
CA TYR A 66 9.45 4.76 12.25
C TYR A 66 10.05 4.08 11.00
N GLY A 67 9.28 3.92 9.93
CA GLY A 67 9.75 3.41 8.65
C GLY A 67 10.49 4.44 7.78
N LYS A 68 10.76 5.66 8.25
CA LYS A 68 11.32 6.75 7.44
C LYS A 68 12.67 6.45 6.79
N ALA A 69 13.39 5.45 7.29
CA ALA A 69 14.66 4.98 6.72
C ALA A 69 14.49 3.96 5.58
N THR A 70 13.25 3.60 5.24
CA THR A 70 12.97 2.59 4.20
C THR A 70 13.33 3.12 2.82
N LEU A 71 14.25 2.46 2.16
CA LEU A 71 14.73 2.83 0.82
C LEU A 71 14.03 2.06 -0.30
N GLY A 72 13.50 0.86 0.02
CA GLY A 72 12.99 -0.02 -1.03
C GLY A 72 14.01 -0.29 -2.14
N GLY A 73 13.55 -0.36 -3.37
CA GLY A 73 14.36 -0.52 -4.55
C GLY A 73 14.93 0.78 -5.14
N LYS A 74 15.01 1.88 -4.35
CA LYS A 74 15.35 3.23 -4.82
C LYS A 74 16.59 3.29 -5.70
N TYR A 75 17.63 2.55 -5.36
CA TYR A 75 18.92 2.56 -6.08
C TYR A 75 19.04 1.43 -7.10
N GLY A 76 18.01 0.59 -7.25
CA GLY A 76 17.99 -0.50 -8.21
C GLY A 76 17.46 -0.12 -9.60
N ALA A 77 17.49 -1.06 -10.52
CA ALA A 77 16.84 -0.93 -11.81
C ALA A 77 15.31 -0.99 -11.70
N ILE A 78 14.60 -0.48 -12.70
CA ILE A 78 13.16 -0.73 -12.85
C ILE A 78 13.00 -2.12 -13.45
N TYR A 79 12.17 -2.94 -12.80
CA TYR A 79 11.74 -4.24 -13.28
C TYR A 79 10.26 -4.19 -13.62
N VAL A 80 9.89 -4.58 -14.83
CA VAL A 80 8.52 -4.52 -15.31
C VAL A 80 7.89 -5.91 -15.25
N VAL A 81 6.83 -6.05 -14.46
CA VAL A 81 5.99 -7.26 -14.46
C VAL A 81 5.06 -7.22 -15.67
N THR A 82 5.19 -8.20 -16.55
CA THR A 82 4.43 -8.31 -17.81
C THR A 82 3.43 -9.46 -17.77
N SER A 83 3.59 -10.41 -16.84
CA SER A 83 2.77 -11.63 -16.73
C SER A 83 2.23 -11.81 -15.30
N PRO A 84 0.94 -12.13 -15.14
CA PRO A 84 0.34 -12.49 -13.85
C PRO A 84 0.65 -13.94 -13.41
N TYR A 85 1.40 -14.69 -14.22
CA TYR A 85 1.72 -16.08 -13.93
C TYR A 85 2.58 -16.20 -12.67
N ASP A 86 2.41 -17.30 -11.92
CA ASP A 86 3.22 -17.63 -10.76
C ASP A 86 3.71 -19.08 -10.81
N ASP A 87 4.97 -19.28 -10.48
CA ASP A 87 5.57 -20.59 -10.19
C ASP A 87 6.44 -20.43 -8.95
N PRO A 88 6.09 -21.10 -7.83
CA PRO A 88 6.83 -20.94 -6.57
C PRO A 88 8.27 -21.47 -6.62
N VAL A 89 8.58 -22.40 -7.51
CA VAL A 89 9.90 -23.04 -7.60
C VAL A 89 10.74 -22.48 -8.75
N ASN A 90 10.12 -22.34 -9.93
CA ASN A 90 10.80 -21.93 -11.16
C ASN A 90 10.15 -20.68 -11.80
N PRO A 91 10.14 -19.54 -11.08
CA PRO A 91 9.52 -18.32 -11.59
C PRO A 91 10.21 -17.86 -12.87
N LYS A 92 9.43 -17.42 -13.86
CA LYS A 92 9.95 -16.94 -15.13
C LYS A 92 10.18 -15.43 -15.10
N PRO A 93 11.17 -14.91 -15.84
CA PRO A 93 11.31 -13.47 -16.09
C PRO A 93 9.98 -12.84 -16.53
N GLY A 94 9.71 -11.63 -16.08
CA GLY A 94 8.44 -10.93 -16.33
C GLY A 94 7.34 -11.24 -15.33
N THR A 95 7.54 -12.16 -14.36
CA THR A 95 6.60 -12.42 -13.28
C THR A 95 6.98 -11.65 -12.00
N LEU A 96 6.01 -11.40 -11.11
CA LEU A 96 6.26 -10.71 -9.85
C LEU A 96 7.25 -11.48 -8.97
N ARG A 97 7.05 -12.81 -8.80
CA ARG A 97 7.95 -13.64 -8.00
C ARG A 97 9.39 -13.58 -8.49
N TYR A 98 9.61 -13.62 -9.81
CA TYR A 98 10.97 -13.51 -10.34
C TYR A 98 11.65 -12.18 -9.94
N GLY A 99 10.91 -11.07 -9.96
CA GLY A 99 11.43 -9.76 -9.55
C GLY A 99 11.74 -9.67 -8.06
N VAL A 100 10.82 -10.10 -7.19
CA VAL A 100 10.97 -9.91 -5.73
C VAL A 100 12.05 -10.77 -5.10
N ILE A 101 12.41 -11.91 -5.70
CA ILE A 101 13.45 -12.82 -5.17
C ILE A 101 14.87 -12.44 -5.58
N GLN A 102 15.08 -11.48 -6.48
CA GLN A 102 16.44 -11.09 -6.91
C GLN A 102 17.25 -10.56 -5.73
N SER A 103 18.55 -10.82 -5.73
CA SER A 103 19.47 -10.34 -4.68
C SER A 103 19.80 -8.86 -4.80
N VAL A 104 19.65 -8.27 -5.99
CA VAL A 104 19.91 -6.85 -6.25
C VAL A 104 18.69 -5.97 -5.90
N PRO A 105 18.87 -4.68 -5.56
CA PRO A 105 17.76 -3.76 -5.40
C PRO A 105 16.94 -3.63 -6.70
N LEU A 106 15.60 -3.64 -6.59
CA LEU A 106 14.71 -3.47 -7.74
C LEU A 106 13.50 -2.59 -7.39
N TRP A 107 13.15 -1.72 -8.34
CA TRP A 107 11.88 -0.99 -8.36
C TRP A 107 10.92 -1.69 -9.32
N ILE A 108 9.94 -2.44 -8.77
CA ILE A 108 9.06 -3.32 -9.52
C ILE A 108 7.78 -2.57 -9.88
N VAL A 109 7.48 -2.49 -11.17
CA VAL A 109 6.29 -1.86 -11.74
C VAL A 109 5.54 -2.85 -12.63
N PHE A 110 4.33 -2.50 -13.06
CA PHE A 110 3.46 -3.39 -13.81
C PHE A 110 3.15 -2.78 -15.18
N ALA A 111 3.23 -3.60 -16.24
CA ALA A 111 2.98 -3.16 -17.61
C ALA A 111 1.51 -2.82 -17.89
N ARG A 112 0.58 -3.40 -17.12
CA ARG A 112 -0.88 -3.28 -17.28
C ARG A 112 -1.60 -3.75 -16.04
N ASP A 113 -2.91 -3.57 -16.02
CA ASP A 113 -3.81 -4.17 -15.02
C ASP A 113 -3.67 -5.69 -15.01
N MET A 114 -3.62 -6.28 -13.82
CA MET A 114 -3.54 -7.74 -13.69
C MET A 114 -3.99 -8.22 -12.31
N VAL A 115 -4.54 -9.44 -12.30
CA VAL A 115 -4.80 -10.20 -11.08
C VAL A 115 -3.76 -11.31 -11.00
N ILE A 116 -2.95 -11.31 -9.95
CA ILE A 116 -1.91 -12.29 -9.69
C ILE A 116 -2.41 -13.27 -8.65
N LYS A 117 -2.68 -14.51 -9.06
CA LYS A 117 -3.01 -15.60 -8.15
C LYS A 117 -1.75 -16.39 -7.85
N LEU A 118 -1.17 -16.15 -6.68
CA LEU A 118 0.01 -16.87 -6.23
C LEU A 118 -0.33 -18.33 -5.91
N LYS A 119 0.59 -19.24 -6.21
CA LYS A 119 0.46 -20.67 -5.91
C LYS A 119 1.03 -21.04 -4.55
N ASN A 120 1.92 -20.23 -4.01
CA ASN A 120 2.43 -20.30 -2.64
C ASN A 120 2.82 -18.87 -2.18
N GLU A 121 3.10 -18.70 -0.88
CA GLU A 121 3.51 -17.40 -0.34
C GLU A 121 4.63 -16.75 -1.16
N LEU A 122 4.54 -15.43 -1.32
CA LEU A 122 5.52 -14.65 -2.07
C LEU A 122 6.60 -14.14 -1.12
N ILE A 123 7.75 -14.79 -1.13
CA ILE A 123 8.90 -14.35 -0.32
C ILE A 123 9.56 -13.15 -1.00
N VAL A 124 9.54 -12.00 -0.32
CA VAL A 124 10.12 -10.76 -0.83
C VAL A 124 11.51 -10.56 -0.23
N ASN A 125 12.52 -10.37 -1.06
CA ASN A 125 13.89 -10.12 -0.63
C ASN A 125 14.13 -8.63 -0.29
N SER A 126 15.28 -8.32 0.32
CA SER A 126 15.64 -6.95 0.70
C SER A 126 15.73 -5.99 -0.49
N PHE A 127 15.56 -4.69 -0.22
CA PHE A 127 15.68 -3.60 -1.19
C PHE A 127 14.75 -3.77 -2.40
N LYS A 128 13.47 -4.00 -2.13
CA LYS A 128 12.42 -4.11 -3.14
C LYS A 128 11.35 -3.03 -2.94
N THR A 129 10.92 -2.44 -4.04
CA THR A 129 9.68 -1.67 -4.08
C THR A 129 8.72 -2.36 -5.04
N ILE A 130 7.53 -2.69 -4.57
CA ILE A 130 6.39 -3.11 -5.40
C ILE A 130 5.52 -1.86 -5.56
N ASP A 131 5.52 -1.27 -6.76
CA ASP A 131 4.86 -0.01 -7.08
C ASP A 131 3.71 -0.24 -8.08
N GLY A 132 2.49 -0.26 -7.57
CA GLY A 132 1.27 -0.45 -8.35
C GLY A 132 0.77 0.79 -9.09
N ARG A 133 1.42 1.95 -8.95
CA ARG A 133 0.96 3.20 -9.58
C ARG A 133 0.94 3.08 -11.10
N GLY A 134 -0.19 3.45 -11.69
CA GLY A 134 -0.41 3.43 -13.14
C GLY A 134 -1.03 2.14 -13.67
N ALA A 135 -1.29 1.13 -12.82
CA ALA A 135 -2.01 -0.08 -13.16
C ALA A 135 -2.89 -0.55 -11.97
N LYS A 136 -3.99 -1.20 -12.27
CA LYS A 136 -4.81 -1.89 -11.28
C LYS A 136 -4.21 -3.28 -11.03
N VAL A 137 -3.47 -3.43 -9.94
CA VAL A 137 -2.78 -4.68 -9.59
C VAL A 137 -3.46 -5.31 -8.39
N GLU A 138 -3.87 -6.56 -8.53
CA GLU A 138 -4.47 -7.34 -7.47
C GLU A 138 -3.62 -8.60 -7.20
N ILE A 139 -3.30 -8.87 -5.92
CA ILE A 139 -2.81 -10.16 -5.45
C ILE A 139 -3.95 -10.81 -4.71
N ALA A 140 -4.53 -11.88 -5.26
CA ALA A 140 -5.78 -12.42 -4.76
C ALA A 140 -5.97 -13.93 -5.03
N TYR A 141 -6.89 -14.53 -4.25
CA TYR A 141 -7.40 -15.91 -4.43
C TYR A 141 -6.36 -17.02 -4.23
N GLY A 142 -5.20 -16.70 -3.73
CA GLY A 142 -4.11 -17.61 -3.37
C GLY A 142 -3.40 -17.16 -2.10
N PRO A 143 -2.28 -17.80 -1.71
CA PRO A 143 -1.40 -17.28 -0.68
C PRO A 143 -0.89 -15.89 -1.06
N CYS A 144 -0.51 -15.07 -0.06
CA CYS A 144 -0.16 -13.68 -0.32
C CYS A 144 1.31 -13.39 0.06
N ILE A 145 1.63 -12.25 0.65
CA ILE A 145 3.00 -11.73 0.74
C ILE A 145 3.65 -12.05 2.07
N THR A 146 4.88 -12.54 2.04
CA THR A 146 5.75 -12.75 3.21
C THR A 146 7.05 -11.96 3.07
N ILE A 147 7.32 -11.09 4.05
CA ILE A 147 8.53 -10.28 4.19
C ILE A 147 9.29 -10.83 5.40
N GLN A 148 10.25 -11.75 5.19
CA GLN A 148 10.88 -12.50 6.27
C GLN A 148 12.41 -12.34 6.30
N GLY A 149 12.94 -11.87 7.43
CA GLY A 149 14.39 -11.76 7.67
C GLY A 149 15.10 -10.77 6.73
N VAL A 150 14.39 -9.74 6.28
CA VAL A 150 14.86 -8.80 5.26
C VAL A 150 14.70 -7.35 5.69
N THR A 151 15.24 -6.44 4.90
CA THR A 151 15.15 -5.01 5.18
C THR A 151 14.88 -4.19 3.92
N ASN A 152 14.34 -2.99 4.10
CA ASN A 152 14.12 -2.03 3.02
C ASN A 152 13.13 -2.54 1.95
N VAL A 153 11.89 -2.78 2.36
CA VAL A 153 10.81 -3.16 1.43
C VAL A 153 9.71 -2.10 1.45
N ILE A 154 9.28 -1.68 0.27
CA ILE A 154 8.13 -0.79 0.05
C ILE A 154 7.07 -1.57 -0.74
N ILE A 155 5.83 -1.58 -0.25
CA ILE A 155 4.64 -2.04 -0.98
C ILE A 155 3.71 -0.85 -1.11
N HIS A 156 3.40 -0.44 -2.33
CA HIS A 156 2.62 0.75 -2.59
C HIS A 156 1.60 0.56 -3.72
N GLY A 157 0.35 0.92 -3.43
CA GLY A 157 -0.68 1.11 -4.44
C GLY A 157 -1.19 -0.17 -5.11
N ILE A 158 -1.26 -1.29 -4.38
CA ILE A 158 -1.83 -2.57 -4.87
C ILE A 158 -3.00 -3.01 -4.01
N SER A 159 -3.86 -3.86 -4.57
CA SER A 159 -4.95 -4.52 -3.85
C SER A 159 -4.53 -5.92 -3.43
N ILE A 160 -4.77 -6.30 -2.16
CA ILE A 160 -4.47 -7.62 -1.63
C ILE A 160 -5.72 -8.12 -0.93
N HIS A 161 -6.31 -9.19 -1.42
CA HIS A 161 -7.59 -9.65 -0.88
C HIS A 161 -7.87 -11.13 -1.19
N ASP A 162 -8.84 -11.69 -0.47
CA ASP A 162 -9.23 -13.08 -0.61
C ASP A 162 -8.03 -14.04 -0.51
N CYS A 163 -7.06 -13.70 0.39
CA CYS A 163 -5.87 -14.48 0.61
C CYS A 163 -6.21 -15.84 1.25
N LYS A 164 -5.50 -16.88 0.84
CA LYS A 164 -5.71 -18.25 1.28
C LYS A 164 -4.42 -18.84 1.88
N PRO A 165 -4.52 -19.82 2.79
CA PRO A 165 -3.35 -20.52 3.28
C PRO A 165 -2.52 -21.12 2.15
N GLY A 166 -1.20 -21.03 2.28
CA GLY A 166 -0.28 -21.75 1.42
C GLY A 166 -0.11 -23.20 1.88
N MET A 167 0.01 -24.11 0.93
CA MET A 167 0.35 -25.49 1.25
C MET A 167 1.85 -25.63 1.53
N ALA A 168 2.22 -26.61 2.36
CA ALA A 168 3.62 -26.97 2.52
C ALA A 168 4.24 -27.38 1.17
N GLY A 169 5.45 -26.93 0.90
CA GLY A 169 6.11 -27.22 -0.37
C GLY A 169 7.36 -26.38 -0.59
N GLN A 170 8.00 -26.59 -1.73
CA GLN A 170 9.18 -25.82 -2.10
C GLN A 170 8.81 -24.42 -2.59
N VAL A 171 9.47 -23.40 -2.06
CA VAL A 171 9.30 -22.01 -2.46
C VAL A 171 10.67 -21.38 -2.67
N ARG A 172 10.83 -20.71 -3.78
CA ARG A 172 12.06 -19.98 -4.11
C ARG A 172 12.08 -18.63 -3.36
N SER A 173 13.14 -18.41 -2.58
CA SER A 173 13.38 -17.20 -1.81
C SER A 173 14.54 -16.34 -2.35
N SER A 174 15.37 -16.91 -3.26
CA SER A 174 16.45 -16.18 -3.94
C SER A 174 16.71 -16.80 -5.32
N PRO A 175 17.50 -16.17 -6.20
CA PRO A 175 17.87 -16.75 -7.50
C PRO A 175 18.49 -18.15 -7.39
N THR A 176 19.18 -18.43 -6.28
CA THR A 176 19.94 -19.68 -6.08
C THR A 176 19.36 -20.62 -5.02
N HIS A 177 18.29 -20.21 -4.33
CA HIS A 177 17.73 -21.02 -3.24
C HIS A 177 16.22 -21.22 -3.38
N ALA A 178 15.79 -22.48 -3.39
CA ALA A 178 14.42 -22.91 -3.18
C ALA A 178 14.40 -23.86 -1.98
N GLY A 179 13.62 -23.56 -0.96
CA GLY A 179 13.55 -24.33 0.29
C GLY A 179 12.16 -24.83 0.60
N MET A 180 12.06 -25.85 1.45
CA MET A 180 10.79 -26.33 1.97
C MET A 180 10.17 -25.31 2.93
N ARG A 181 8.89 -24.98 2.70
CA ARG A 181 8.08 -24.13 3.57
C ARG A 181 6.96 -24.95 4.21
N GLY A 182 6.64 -24.67 5.45
CA GLY A 182 5.61 -25.37 6.21
C GLY A 182 4.16 -25.00 5.84
N GLY A 183 3.99 -24.11 4.88
CA GLY A 183 2.70 -23.50 4.59
C GLY A 183 2.53 -22.15 5.32
N SER A 184 1.61 -21.30 4.81
CA SER A 184 1.23 -20.05 5.44
C SER A 184 -0.21 -20.11 5.92
N ASP A 185 -0.57 -19.33 6.93
CA ASP A 185 -1.89 -19.27 7.55
C ASP A 185 -2.91 -18.43 6.76
N GLY A 186 -2.44 -17.67 5.80
CA GLY A 186 -3.29 -16.92 4.88
C GLY A 186 -3.40 -15.43 5.17
N ASP A 187 -2.39 -14.84 5.82
CA ASP A 187 -2.25 -13.40 5.94
C ASP A 187 -2.15 -12.73 4.56
N ALA A 188 -2.63 -11.48 4.48
CA ALA A 188 -2.41 -10.68 3.27
C ALA A 188 -0.95 -10.20 3.19
N ILE A 189 -0.39 -9.67 4.28
CA ILE A 189 1.03 -9.33 4.39
C ILE A 189 1.54 -9.76 5.75
N SER A 190 2.52 -10.67 5.78
CA SER A 190 3.25 -11.05 6.99
C SER A 190 4.64 -10.44 6.99
N VAL A 191 4.97 -9.65 8.02
CA VAL A 191 6.28 -9.03 8.25
C VAL A 191 6.93 -9.74 9.45
N PHE A 192 7.91 -10.59 9.17
CA PHE A 192 8.53 -11.46 10.12
C PHE A 192 10.04 -11.16 10.26
N ALA A 193 10.52 -10.84 11.45
CA ALA A 193 11.95 -10.58 11.75
C ALA A 193 12.60 -9.60 10.74
N SER A 194 11.89 -8.53 10.37
CA SER A 194 12.28 -7.62 9.29
C SER A 194 12.34 -6.17 9.76
N SER A 195 13.03 -5.31 9.01
CA SER A 195 13.17 -3.91 9.39
C SER A 195 13.12 -2.95 8.20
N ASN A 196 12.76 -1.67 8.46
CA ASN A 196 12.62 -0.66 7.44
C ASN A 196 11.63 -1.09 6.36
N ILE A 197 10.37 -1.22 6.75
CA ILE A 197 9.27 -1.64 5.88
C ILE A 197 8.23 -0.51 5.77
N TRP A 198 7.74 -0.27 4.57
CA TRP A 198 6.69 0.69 4.32
C TRP A 198 5.58 0.07 3.47
N ILE A 199 4.35 0.04 4.02
CA ILE A 199 3.14 -0.46 3.33
C ILE A 199 2.21 0.74 3.19
N ASP A 200 1.92 1.13 1.95
CA ASP A 200 1.28 2.41 1.68
C ASP A 200 0.30 2.35 0.51
N HIS A 201 -0.84 3.05 0.61
CA HIS A 201 -1.88 3.12 -0.41
C HIS A 201 -2.39 1.76 -0.92
N CYS A 202 -2.41 0.75 -0.07
CA CYS A 202 -2.93 -0.57 -0.41
C CYS A 202 -4.40 -0.71 -0.01
N TYR A 203 -5.14 -1.49 -0.78
CA TYR A 203 -6.45 -2.03 -0.40
C TYR A 203 -6.26 -3.42 0.18
N LEU A 204 -6.77 -3.69 1.39
CA LEU A 204 -6.64 -4.99 2.05
C LEU A 204 -8.01 -5.46 2.57
N ALA A 205 -8.39 -6.69 2.24
CA ALA A 205 -9.68 -7.26 2.62
C ALA A 205 -9.69 -8.79 2.58
N ARG A 206 -10.56 -9.41 3.38
CA ARG A 206 -10.96 -10.83 3.26
C ARG A 206 -9.80 -11.81 3.11
N ALA A 207 -8.81 -11.73 3.98
CA ALA A 207 -7.79 -12.75 4.13
C ALA A 207 -8.31 -13.94 4.98
N LYS A 208 -7.58 -15.03 5.03
CA LYS A 208 -7.94 -16.17 5.87
C LYS A 208 -7.53 -15.95 7.33
N ASP A 209 -6.36 -15.34 7.58
CA ASP A 209 -5.93 -14.90 8.90
C ASP A 209 -5.80 -13.37 8.96
N GLY A 210 -4.70 -12.74 9.28
CA GLY A 210 -4.58 -11.31 9.40
C GLY A 210 -4.51 -10.56 8.05
N LEU A 211 -4.77 -9.23 8.05
CA LEU A 211 -4.47 -8.41 6.88
C LEU A 211 -3.01 -7.92 6.89
N ILE A 212 -2.51 -7.50 8.05
CA ILE A 212 -1.08 -7.19 8.21
C ILE A 212 -0.62 -7.68 9.58
N ASP A 213 0.30 -8.63 9.60
CA ASP A 213 0.97 -9.08 10.81
C ASP A 213 2.42 -8.60 10.82
N VAL A 214 2.84 -7.97 11.93
CA VAL A 214 4.23 -7.51 12.15
C VAL A 214 4.74 -8.16 13.41
N ILE A 215 5.60 -9.16 13.26
CA ILE A 215 5.97 -10.08 14.34
C ILE A 215 7.48 -10.37 14.38
N HIS A 216 7.91 -11.10 15.42
CA HIS A 216 9.29 -11.58 15.58
C HIS A 216 10.34 -10.48 15.53
N ALA A 217 10.19 -9.48 16.40
CA ALA A 217 11.14 -8.36 16.53
C ALA A 217 11.27 -7.48 15.28
N SER A 218 10.30 -7.52 14.39
CA SER A 218 10.24 -6.58 13.25
C SER A 218 10.15 -5.14 13.76
N THR A 219 10.90 -4.20 13.14
CA THR A 219 10.96 -2.82 13.62
C THR A 219 11.20 -1.82 12.50
N GLY A 220 11.00 -0.52 12.76
CA GLY A 220 11.15 0.50 11.73
C GLY A 220 10.10 0.37 10.63
N VAL A 221 8.83 0.13 11.03
CA VAL A 221 7.72 -0.11 10.09
C VAL A 221 6.79 1.09 10.06
N THR A 222 6.37 1.50 8.86
CA THR A 222 5.27 2.45 8.66
C THR A 222 4.19 1.80 7.80
N ILE A 223 2.94 1.89 8.27
CA ILE A 223 1.73 1.45 7.57
C ILE A 223 0.86 2.70 7.40
N SER A 224 0.68 3.15 6.15
CA SER A 224 0.06 4.46 5.90
C SER A 224 -0.88 4.46 4.69
N ASN A 225 -1.91 5.33 4.73
CA ASN A 225 -2.84 5.54 3.63
C ASN A 225 -3.51 4.27 3.08
N ASN A 226 -3.55 3.18 3.85
CA ASN A 226 -4.20 1.94 3.41
C ASN A 226 -5.69 1.98 3.72
N TYR A 227 -6.45 1.25 2.94
CA TYR A 227 -7.87 1.00 3.18
C TYR A 227 -8.08 -0.45 3.56
N PHE A 228 -8.56 -0.67 4.77
CA PHE A 228 -8.90 -1.99 5.34
C PHE A 228 -10.42 -2.15 5.40
N THR A 229 -10.95 -3.29 4.99
CA THR A 229 -12.38 -3.53 5.01
C THR A 229 -12.71 -5.03 5.04
N GLN A 230 -13.93 -5.38 5.47
CA GLN A 230 -14.52 -6.73 5.37
C GLN A 230 -13.60 -7.83 5.93
N HIS A 231 -13.16 -7.67 7.19
CA HIS A 231 -12.28 -8.63 7.83
C HIS A 231 -12.42 -8.64 9.35
N ASP A 232 -12.16 -9.77 10.00
CA ASP A 232 -12.29 -9.90 11.44
C ASP A 232 -11.01 -9.47 12.21
N LYS A 233 -9.85 -10.04 11.89
CA LYS A 233 -8.56 -9.84 12.56
C LYS A 233 -7.61 -8.97 11.73
N VAL A 234 -7.74 -7.64 11.82
CA VAL A 234 -7.11 -6.74 10.83
C VAL A 234 -5.58 -6.71 10.94
N MET A 235 -5.02 -6.48 12.13
CA MET A 235 -3.59 -6.25 12.27
C MET A 235 -3.05 -6.70 13.63
N LEU A 236 -2.03 -7.55 13.59
CA LEU A 236 -1.32 -8.01 14.77
C LEU A 236 0.09 -7.43 14.81
N LEU A 237 0.42 -6.74 15.89
CA LEU A 237 1.75 -6.20 16.16
C LEU A 237 2.32 -6.89 17.39
N GLY A 238 3.19 -7.88 17.18
CA GLY A 238 3.78 -8.73 18.20
C GLY A 238 3.31 -10.18 18.17
N HIS A 239 4.29 -11.11 18.18
CA HIS A 239 4.07 -12.54 17.94
C HIS A 239 3.19 -13.21 19.00
N ASN A 240 3.59 -13.14 20.25
CA ASN A 240 2.80 -13.64 21.39
C ASN A 240 3.20 -12.96 22.69
N ASP A 241 2.40 -13.16 23.74
CA ASP A 241 2.56 -12.47 25.03
C ASP A 241 3.87 -12.80 25.77
N LYS A 242 4.57 -13.88 25.40
CA LYS A 242 5.84 -14.32 26.00
C LYS A 242 7.06 -14.01 25.12
N PHE A 243 6.87 -13.55 23.90
CA PHE A 243 7.97 -13.28 22.97
C PHE A 243 8.61 -11.91 23.24
N ILE A 244 9.45 -11.86 24.27
CA ILE A 244 10.05 -10.62 24.80
C ILE A 244 10.89 -9.86 23.76
N ALA A 245 11.41 -10.52 22.72
CA ALA A 245 12.15 -9.87 21.65
C ALA A 245 11.33 -8.78 20.92
N ASP A 246 9.99 -8.87 20.94
CA ASP A 246 9.12 -7.83 20.36
C ASP A 246 9.20 -6.47 21.07
N LYS A 247 9.93 -6.33 22.19
CA LYS A 247 10.24 -5.04 22.82
C LYS A 247 10.96 -4.05 21.89
N VAL A 248 11.68 -4.53 20.88
CA VAL A 248 12.37 -3.68 19.91
C VAL A 248 11.44 -3.08 18.86
N MET A 249 10.23 -3.57 18.76
CA MET A 249 9.26 -3.13 17.75
C MET A 249 8.94 -1.64 17.90
N LYS A 250 9.07 -0.91 16.79
CA LYS A 250 8.65 0.49 16.63
C LYS A 250 7.89 0.60 15.33
N ILE A 251 6.60 0.84 15.42
CA ILE A 251 5.67 0.83 14.28
C ILE A 251 4.86 2.12 14.28
N THR A 252 4.68 2.72 13.11
CA THR A 252 3.79 3.86 12.89
C THR A 252 2.63 3.43 12.00
N LEU A 253 1.40 3.65 12.48
CA LEU A 253 0.17 3.55 11.72
C LEU A 253 -0.39 4.97 11.52
N VAL A 254 -0.43 5.44 10.27
CA VAL A 254 -0.82 6.84 10.03
C VAL A 254 -1.61 7.01 8.74
N PHE A 255 -2.66 7.84 8.79
CA PHE A 255 -3.54 8.17 7.66
C PHE A 255 -4.27 6.97 7.04
N ASN A 256 -4.39 5.85 7.76
CA ASN A 256 -5.14 4.70 7.29
C ASN A 256 -6.65 4.92 7.46
N HIS A 257 -7.41 4.25 6.63
CA HIS A 257 -8.85 4.16 6.75
C HIS A 257 -9.24 2.72 7.07
N PHE A 258 -9.67 2.48 8.28
CA PHE A 258 -10.32 1.25 8.73
C PHE A 258 -11.81 1.41 8.45
N GLY A 259 -12.28 0.80 7.36
CA GLY A 259 -13.62 0.97 6.81
C GLY A 259 -14.61 -0.10 7.29
N GLU A 260 -15.66 -0.28 6.54
CA GLU A 260 -16.80 -1.11 6.92
C GLU A 260 -16.46 -2.60 7.05
N GLY A 261 -17.18 -3.27 7.95
CA GLY A 261 -17.13 -4.73 8.10
C GLY A 261 -15.90 -5.24 8.83
N LEU A 262 -15.21 -4.39 9.59
CA LEU A 262 -14.11 -4.79 10.45
C LEU A 262 -14.60 -5.16 11.86
N ILE A 263 -13.94 -6.12 12.51
CA ILE A 263 -14.34 -6.62 13.83
C ILE A 263 -13.37 -6.18 14.90
N GLU A 264 -12.08 -6.52 14.78
CA GLU A 264 -11.09 -6.26 15.82
C GLU A 264 -9.67 -6.04 15.26
N ARG A 265 -8.74 -5.62 16.13
CA ARG A 265 -7.30 -5.50 15.87
C ARG A 265 -6.93 -4.43 14.83
N MET A 266 -7.24 -3.18 15.15
CA MET A 266 -6.89 -2.05 14.27
C MET A 266 -5.95 -1.01 14.95
N PRO A 267 -4.82 -1.38 15.56
CA PRO A 267 -4.21 -2.71 15.68
C PRO A 267 -4.48 -3.41 17.02
N ARG A 268 -4.06 -4.70 17.14
CA ARG A 268 -3.72 -5.35 18.41
C ARG A 268 -2.21 -5.33 18.61
N VAL A 269 -1.73 -4.75 19.71
CA VAL A 269 -0.30 -4.62 20.01
C VAL A 269 0.10 -5.52 21.17
N ARG A 270 1.22 -6.23 21.06
CA ARG A 270 1.82 -7.00 22.15
C ARG A 270 3.25 -6.52 22.41
N ILE A 271 3.57 -6.22 23.67
CA ILE A 271 4.93 -5.90 24.16
C ILE A 271 5.54 -4.62 23.54
N GLY A 272 5.57 -4.50 22.21
CA GLY A 272 6.25 -3.44 21.47
C GLY A 272 5.64 -2.04 21.57
N TYR A 273 6.13 -1.13 20.75
CA TYR A 273 5.66 0.26 20.66
C TYR A 273 4.94 0.52 19.32
N ALA A 274 3.75 1.08 19.40
CA ALA A 274 2.97 1.52 18.24
C ALA A 274 2.58 3.00 18.37
N HIS A 275 2.88 3.82 17.37
CA HIS A 275 2.36 5.17 17.17
C HIS A 275 1.19 5.09 16.19
N VAL A 276 -0.01 5.36 16.68
CA VAL A 276 -1.27 5.24 15.92
C VAL A 276 -1.86 6.65 15.77
N ALA A 277 -1.68 7.27 14.60
CA ALA A 277 -1.96 8.68 14.43
C ALA A 277 -2.78 8.99 13.17
N ASN A 278 -3.74 9.93 13.30
CA ASN A 278 -4.50 10.47 12.17
C ASN A 278 -5.16 9.40 11.27
N ASN A 279 -5.60 8.29 11.85
CA ASN A 279 -6.36 7.26 11.16
C ASN A 279 -7.85 7.50 11.30
N LYS A 280 -8.63 6.99 10.34
CA LYS A 280 -10.09 6.96 10.38
C LYS A 280 -10.57 5.55 10.67
N TYR A 281 -11.52 5.40 11.58
CA TYR A 281 -12.17 4.14 11.96
C TYR A 281 -13.66 4.26 11.77
N ASP A 282 -14.22 3.44 10.86
CA ASP A 282 -15.67 3.37 10.61
C ASP A 282 -16.23 2.04 11.13
N GLU A 283 -17.12 2.12 12.15
CA GLU A 283 -18.02 1.02 12.55
C GLU A 283 -17.36 -0.35 12.82
N TRP A 284 -16.50 -0.45 13.82
CA TRP A 284 -15.95 -1.74 14.26
C TRP A 284 -16.91 -2.47 15.22
N LYS A 285 -16.77 -3.81 15.36
CA LYS A 285 -17.68 -4.61 16.19
C LYS A 285 -17.16 -4.90 17.58
N MET A 286 -15.89 -5.27 17.76
CA MET A 286 -15.36 -5.67 19.07
C MET A 286 -14.48 -4.58 19.67
N TYR A 287 -13.35 -4.25 19.04
CA TYR A 287 -12.50 -3.13 19.43
C TYR A 287 -11.68 -2.59 18.27
N ALA A 288 -11.42 -1.28 18.27
CA ALA A 288 -10.54 -0.66 17.29
C ALA A 288 -9.06 -0.87 17.67
N ILE A 289 -8.59 -0.21 18.71
CA ILE A 289 -7.21 -0.28 19.21
C ILE A 289 -7.18 -1.06 20.50
N GLY A 290 -6.29 -2.06 20.60
CA GLY A 290 -6.13 -2.86 21.81
C GLY A 290 -4.73 -3.41 21.97
N GLY A 291 -4.47 -4.00 23.15
CA GLY A 291 -3.16 -4.57 23.44
C GLY A 291 -3.18 -5.57 24.58
N SER A 292 -2.14 -6.41 24.63
CA SER A 292 -1.88 -7.36 25.71
C SER A 292 -0.38 -7.46 25.97
N ALA A 293 0.01 -8.01 27.14
CA ALA A 293 1.40 -8.17 27.54
C ALA A 293 2.20 -6.85 27.61
N ASN A 294 1.56 -5.79 28.12
CA ASN A 294 2.19 -4.53 28.47
C ASN A 294 2.82 -3.76 27.27
N PRO A 295 2.09 -3.53 26.18
CA PRO A 295 2.59 -2.72 25.05
C PRO A 295 2.58 -1.23 25.41
N THR A 296 3.30 -0.43 24.60
CA THR A 296 3.13 1.02 24.59
C THR A 296 2.41 1.44 23.32
N ILE A 297 1.23 2.04 23.46
CA ILE A 297 0.45 2.56 22.34
C ILE A 297 0.30 4.06 22.51
N PHE A 298 0.88 4.85 21.61
CA PHE A 298 0.68 6.29 21.55
C PHE A 298 -0.35 6.59 20.46
N SER A 299 -1.55 7.03 20.88
CA SER A 299 -2.70 7.27 19.99
C SER A 299 -3.04 8.75 19.98
N GLU A 300 -3.02 9.39 18.79
CA GLU A 300 -3.34 10.81 18.64
C GLU A 300 -4.01 11.14 17.30
N GLY A 301 -4.87 12.15 17.28
CA GLY A 301 -5.50 12.66 16.06
C GLY A 301 -6.35 11.64 15.28
N ASN A 302 -6.69 10.51 15.87
CA ASN A 302 -7.53 9.50 15.24
C ASN A 302 -9.00 9.91 15.27
N TYR A 303 -9.73 9.59 14.20
CA TYR A 303 -11.16 9.87 14.08
C TYR A 303 -11.96 8.56 14.14
N PHE A 304 -12.86 8.47 15.10
CA PHE A 304 -13.66 7.26 15.37
C PHE A 304 -15.13 7.55 15.11
N VAL A 305 -15.75 6.73 14.25
CA VAL A 305 -17.19 6.72 14.01
C VAL A 305 -17.74 5.40 14.57
N ALA A 306 -18.15 5.43 15.83
CA ALA A 306 -18.81 4.29 16.46
C ALA A 306 -20.28 4.19 15.99
N ARG A 307 -20.83 2.98 15.94
CA ARG A 307 -22.28 2.76 15.79
C ARG A 307 -23.01 2.99 17.10
#